data_86dadbdf946b24be5f2e250ef345b968
#
_entry.id   86dadbdf946b24be5f2e250ef345b968
#
_cell.length_a   1.000
_cell.length_b   1.000
_cell.length_c   1.000
_cell.angle_alpha   90.00
_cell.angle_beta   90.00
_cell.angle_gamma   90.00
#
_symmetry.space_group_name_H-M   'P 1'
#
loop_
_entity.id
_entity.type
_entity.pdbx_description
1 polymer ?
#
loop_
_entity_poly.entity_id
_entity_poly.type
_entity_poly.pdbx_seq_one_letter_code
_entity_poly.pdbx_strand_id
1 'polypeptide(L)'
;MAIRETLEREVKLRAGEDFTLPELGGEAIEPRLFVSTYHDTADHRLARRGVTLRHRIENGKGLWQLKLPADSSRLELEVPGGPATMPPELLTLLAGHLRGAPLTPIARLRTRREGIRADGAEIVHDTVAVLDHQRVTRRFDELEVELLDGDERTLRRIEKALRRAGAGDGETRPKVFQALDLDFQAEREEPAEDSSAGGTLRTHLREQADRVLAHDPGTRLGTDVEELHQMRVATRRLRAFLRAGRDLLDPLWAEPLREELRWLGGALGP
;
A
#
# COMPACT_ATOMS: atom_id res chain seq x y z
N MET A 1 13.20 -13.98 11.15
CA MET A 1 14.06 -12.78 11.01
C MET A 1 13.29 -11.59 11.55
N ALA A 2 13.94 -10.57 12.11
CA ALA A 2 13.20 -9.40 12.59
C ALA A 2 12.69 -8.58 11.39
N ILE A 3 11.41 -8.21 11.41
CA ILE A 3 10.81 -7.26 10.48
C ILE A 3 11.32 -5.88 10.86
N ARG A 4 11.82 -5.11 9.89
CA ARG A 4 12.09 -3.69 10.07
C ARG A 4 10.85 -2.91 9.65
N GLU A 5 10.40 -2.03 10.53
CA GLU A 5 9.24 -1.18 10.34
C GLU A 5 9.67 0.25 10.11
N THR A 6 9.09 0.91 9.12
CA THR A 6 9.32 2.33 8.83
C THR A 6 8.00 2.97 8.40
N LEU A 7 7.69 4.13 8.96
CA LEU A 7 6.55 4.91 8.51
C LEU A 7 7.04 5.91 7.44
N GLU A 8 6.73 5.61 6.18
CA GLU A 8 7.08 6.48 5.06
C GLU A 8 6.10 7.65 4.93
N ARG A 9 6.68 8.84 4.79
CA ARG A 9 5.97 10.06 4.41
C ARG A 9 6.61 10.58 3.15
N GLU A 10 5.88 10.49 2.06
CA GLU A 10 6.41 10.86 0.74
C GLU A 10 5.43 11.77 -0.02
N VAL A 11 5.99 12.60 -0.90
CA VAL A 11 5.25 13.30 -1.94
C VAL A 11 5.79 12.85 -3.29
N LYS A 12 4.89 12.53 -4.21
CA LYS A 12 5.21 12.14 -5.58
C LYS A 12 4.91 13.28 -6.52
N LEU A 13 5.89 13.57 -7.36
CA LEU A 13 5.83 14.61 -8.37
C LEU A 13 6.27 14.03 -9.73
N ARG A 14 6.06 14.78 -10.77
CA ARG A 14 6.56 14.48 -12.11
C ARG A 14 7.58 15.53 -12.52
N ALA A 15 8.75 15.10 -12.93
CA ALA A 15 9.70 15.97 -13.62
C ALA A 15 9.10 16.42 -14.96
N GLY A 16 8.90 17.72 -15.16
CA GLY A 16 8.54 18.29 -16.45
C GLY A 16 9.69 18.19 -17.45
N GLU A 17 9.45 18.44 -18.73
CA GLU A 17 10.49 18.37 -19.78
C GLU A 17 11.69 19.30 -19.48
N ASP A 18 11.43 20.47 -18.91
CA ASP A 18 12.44 21.48 -18.54
C ASP A 18 12.82 21.45 -17.05
N PHE A 19 12.43 20.39 -16.33
CA PHE A 19 12.68 20.29 -14.90
C PHE A 19 14.19 20.15 -14.64
N THR A 20 14.70 21.04 -13.82
CA THR A 20 16.05 20.95 -13.25
C THR A 20 15.94 20.97 -11.74
N LEU A 21 16.59 20.00 -11.09
CA LEU A 21 16.61 19.95 -9.63
C LEU A 21 17.18 21.26 -9.08
N PRO A 22 16.40 22.02 -8.26
CA PRO A 22 16.90 23.28 -7.72
C PRO A 22 18.02 23.05 -6.70
N GLU A 23 18.86 24.06 -6.49
CA GLU A 23 19.88 24.03 -5.44
C GLU A 23 19.22 24.06 -4.05
N LEU A 24 19.07 22.89 -3.45
CA LEU A 24 18.49 22.70 -2.11
C LEU A 24 19.55 22.54 -1.02
N GLY A 25 20.84 22.71 -1.37
CA GLY A 25 21.93 22.63 -0.40
C GLY A 25 22.14 21.24 0.19
N GLY A 26 22.01 20.20 -0.61
CA GLY A 26 22.11 18.80 -0.14
C GLY A 26 23.37 18.09 -0.66
N GLU A 27 23.54 16.86 -0.18
CA GLU A 27 24.56 15.93 -0.65
C GLU A 27 23.97 15.00 -1.73
N ALA A 28 24.71 14.81 -2.83
CA ALA A 28 24.31 13.85 -3.85
C ALA A 28 24.31 12.43 -3.27
N ILE A 29 23.26 11.66 -3.55
CA ILE A 29 23.26 10.23 -3.27
C ILE A 29 23.94 9.47 -4.42
N GLU A 30 24.65 8.39 -4.10
CA GLU A 30 25.19 7.52 -5.14
C GLU A 30 24.06 6.97 -6.01
N PRO A 31 24.21 7.01 -7.36
CA PRO A 31 23.24 6.42 -8.26
C PRO A 31 23.03 4.93 -7.97
N ARG A 32 21.78 4.52 -7.85
CA ARG A 32 21.40 3.15 -7.49
C ARG A 32 20.66 2.48 -8.64
N LEU A 33 20.98 1.24 -8.91
CA LEU A 33 20.26 0.41 -9.88
C LEU A 33 19.72 -0.83 -9.17
N PHE A 34 18.41 -1.02 -9.24
CA PHE A 34 17.76 -2.17 -8.61
C PHE A 34 16.62 -2.73 -9.46
N VAL A 35 16.29 -3.99 -9.21
CA VAL A 35 15.18 -4.68 -9.86
C VAL A 35 14.17 -5.06 -8.78
N SER A 36 12.89 -4.69 -8.99
CA SER A 36 11.78 -5.04 -8.12
C SER A 36 10.81 -5.96 -8.85
N THR A 37 10.50 -7.11 -8.26
CA THR A 37 9.44 -8.01 -8.72
C THR A 37 8.26 -7.86 -7.78
N TYR A 38 7.13 -7.40 -8.29
CA TYR A 38 5.89 -7.24 -7.53
C TYR A 38 5.06 -8.51 -7.57
N HIS A 39 4.40 -8.81 -6.45
CA HIS A 39 3.59 -10.01 -6.28
C HIS A 39 2.18 -9.64 -5.84
N ASP A 40 1.18 -10.30 -6.41
CA ASP A 40 -0.22 -10.18 -6.03
C ASP A 40 -0.96 -11.47 -6.38
N THR A 41 -2.23 -11.55 -6.01
CA THR A 41 -3.14 -12.59 -6.48
C THR A 41 -3.57 -12.31 -7.92
N ALA A 42 -4.09 -13.32 -8.63
CA ALA A 42 -4.54 -13.16 -10.02
C ALA A 42 -5.66 -12.11 -10.19
N ASP A 43 -6.45 -11.87 -9.14
CA ASP A 43 -7.52 -10.88 -9.09
C ASP A 43 -7.09 -9.56 -8.39
N HIS A 44 -5.78 -9.35 -8.22
CA HIS A 44 -5.17 -8.13 -7.68
C HIS A 44 -5.71 -7.69 -6.30
N ARG A 45 -5.88 -8.61 -5.36
CA ARG A 45 -6.45 -8.32 -4.03
C ARG A 45 -5.66 -7.33 -3.21
N LEU A 46 -4.32 -7.38 -3.31
CA LEU A 46 -3.44 -6.44 -2.61
C LEU A 46 -3.57 -5.05 -3.23
N ALA A 47 -3.41 -4.97 -4.55
CA ALA A 47 -3.46 -3.71 -5.28
C ALA A 47 -4.81 -2.98 -5.11
N ARG A 48 -5.94 -3.70 -5.16
CA ARG A 48 -7.28 -3.15 -4.89
C ARG A 48 -7.43 -2.50 -3.51
N ARG A 49 -6.54 -2.82 -2.57
CA ARG A 49 -6.48 -2.28 -1.21
C ARG A 49 -5.32 -1.29 -0.99
N GLY A 50 -4.62 -0.91 -2.05
CA GLY A 50 -3.45 -0.04 -1.96
C GLY A 50 -2.23 -0.70 -1.31
N VAL A 51 -2.27 -2.02 -1.11
CA VAL A 51 -1.17 -2.82 -0.57
C VAL A 51 -0.22 -3.20 -1.69
N THR A 52 1.08 -3.12 -1.47
CA THR A 52 2.08 -3.60 -2.43
C THR A 52 3.08 -4.51 -1.75
N LEU A 53 3.36 -5.64 -2.40
CA LEU A 53 4.38 -6.60 -1.98
C LEU A 53 5.40 -6.77 -3.09
N ARG A 54 6.68 -6.53 -2.80
CA ARG A 54 7.76 -6.69 -3.78
C ARG A 54 8.98 -7.37 -3.20
N HIS A 55 9.70 -8.07 -4.05
CA HIS A 55 11.07 -8.47 -3.81
C HIS A 55 12.00 -7.57 -4.62
N ARG A 56 12.91 -6.87 -3.94
CA ARG A 56 13.90 -5.98 -4.54
C ARG A 56 15.27 -6.62 -4.49
N ILE A 57 15.99 -6.54 -5.59
CA ILE A 57 17.39 -6.95 -5.68
C ILE A 57 18.23 -5.72 -6.01
N GLU A 58 19.21 -5.43 -5.16
CA GLU A 58 20.15 -4.33 -5.31
C GLU A 58 21.54 -4.81 -4.89
N ASN A 59 22.55 -4.63 -5.74
CA ASN A 59 23.93 -5.06 -5.47
C ASN A 59 24.03 -6.53 -5.02
N GLY A 60 23.21 -7.41 -5.62
CA GLY A 60 23.17 -8.84 -5.30
C GLY A 60 22.44 -9.18 -3.98
N LYS A 61 21.97 -8.20 -3.23
CA LYS A 61 21.21 -8.41 -1.98
C LYS A 61 19.72 -8.36 -2.28
N GLY A 62 18.97 -9.31 -1.71
CA GLY A 62 17.52 -9.39 -1.82
C GLY A 62 16.82 -8.85 -0.59
N LEU A 63 15.72 -8.14 -0.79
CA LEU A 63 14.89 -7.54 0.24
C LEU A 63 13.41 -7.68 -0.14
N TRP A 64 12.63 -8.27 0.73
CA TRP A 64 11.18 -8.26 0.64
C TRP A 64 10.63 -7.00 1.31
N GLN A 65 9.74 -6.32 0.64
CA GLN A 65 9.13 -5.08 1.11
C GLN A 65 7.62 -5.18 0.94
N LEU A 66 6.91 -5.00 2.05
CA LEU A 66 5.45 -4.89 2.11
C LEU A 66 5.11 -3.46 2.51
N LYS A 67 4.30 -2.77 1.69
CA LYS A 67 3.78 -1.44 2.01
C LYS A 67 2.29 -1.51 2.23
N LEU A 68 1.86 -1.08 3.39
CA LEU A 68 0.47 -0.99 3.83
C LEU A 68 0.03 0.47 3.88
N PRO A 69 -1.20 0.81 3.47
CA PRO A 69 -1.76 2.14 3.70
C PRO A 69 -1.86 2.44 5.21
N ALA A 70 -1.48 3.66 5.62
CA ALA A 70 -1.58 4.13 6.98
C ALA A 70 -1.94 5.63 6.96
N ASP A 71 -3.22 5.98 7.04
CA ASP A 71 -3.75 7.34 6.93
C ASP A 71 -3.13 8.16 5.78
N SER A 72 -2.35 9.19 6.13
CA SER A 72 -1.62 10.04 5.17
C SER A 72 -0.19 9.55 4.85
N SER A 73 0.17 8.34 5.30
CA SER A 73 1.50 7.73 5.18
C SER A 73 1.41 6.29 4.71
N ARG A 74 2.54 5.59 4.66
CA ARG A 74 2.59 4.15 4.37
C ARG A 74 3.48 3.45 5.39
N LEU A 75 2.97 2.35 5.95
CA LEU A 75 3.80 1.48 6.77
C LEU A 75 4.59 0.56 5.84
N GLU A 76 5.91 0.70 5.82
CA GLU A 76 6.82 -0.20 5.11
C GLU A 76 7.41 -1.23 6.06
N LEU A 77 7.29 -2.49 5.68
CA LEU A 77 7.83 -3.63 6.40
C LEU A 77 8.87 -4.33 5.52
N GLU A 78 10.08 -4.46 6.03
CA GLU A 78 11.21 -5.01 5.30
C GLU A 78 11.74 -6.29 5.94
N VAL A 79 11.98 -7.30 5.11
CA VAL A 79 12.59 -8.57 5.51
C VAL A 79 13.67 -8.96 4.50
N PRO A 80 14.96 -9.04 4.87
CA PRO A 80 15.99 -9.54 3.99
C PRO A 80 15.73 -10.99 3.58
N GLY A 81 15.99 -11.32 2.30
CA GLY A 81 15.77 -12.68 1.81
C GLY A 81 15.93 -12.80 0.29
N GLY A 82 16.11 -14.02 -0.17
CA GLY A 82 16.17 -14.32 -1.60
C GLY A 82 14.79 -14.36 -2.27
N PRO A 83 14.73 -14.39 -3.61
CA PRO A 83 13.47 -14.37 -4.36
C PRO A 83 12.69 -15.68 -4.29
N ALA A 84 13.35 -16.79 -3.98
CA ALA A 84 12.74 -18.12 -4.03
C ALA A 84 11.73 -18.40 -2.93
N THR A 85 11.86 -17.72 -1.78
CA THR A 85 11.02 -17.97 -0.62
C THR A 85 10.57 -16.66 -0.02
N MET A 86 9.28 -16.42 -0.07
CA MET A 86 8.65 -15.28 0.60
C MET A 86 8.68 -15.51 2.12
N PRO A 87 9.04 -14.50 2.91
CA PRO A 87 9.05 -14.60 4.36
C PRO A 87 7.67 -14.97 4.91
N PRO A 88 7.55 -16.04 5.73
CA PRO A 88 6.26 -16.47 6.28
C PRO A 88 5.64 -15.39 7.18
N GLU A 89 6.45 -14.53 7.78
CA GLU A 89 6.01 -13.39 8.57
C GLU A 89 5.13 -12.44 7.73
N LEU A 90 5.55 -12.10 6.50
CA LEU A 90 4.78 -11.25 5.60
C LEU A 90 3.52 -11.94 5.10
N LEU A 91 3.57 -13.26 4.82
CA LEU A 91 2.39 -14.03 4.45
C LEU A 91 1.34 -14.04 5.57
N THR A 92 1.77 -14.13 6.82
CA THR A 92 0.88 -14.08 7.98
C THR A 92 0.14 -12.72 8.05
N LEU A 93 0.84 -11.62 7.82
CA LEU A 93 0.24 -10.28 7.80
C LEU A 93 -0.76 -10.10 6.66
N LEU A 94 -0.57 -10.79 5.56
CA LEU A 94 -1.43 -10.71 4.37
C LEU A 94 -2.59 -11.71 4.37
N ALA A 95 -2.71 -12.56 5.38
CA ALA A 95 -3.68 -13.68 5.39
C ALA A 95 -5.12 -13.23 5.11
N GLY A 96 -5.58 -12.12 5.72
CA GLY A 96 -6.91 -11.55 5.50
C GLY A 96 -7.13 -11.06 4.07
N HIS A 97 -6.10 -10.47 3.45
CA HIS A 97 -6.15 -10.02 2.06
C HIS A 97 -6.15 -11.19 1.08
N LEU A 98 -5.26 -12.16 1.30
CA LEU A 98 -5.06 -13.30 0.39
C LEU A 98 -6.23 -14.28 0.42
N ARG A 99 -6.80 -14.54 1.60
CA ARG A 99 -7.90 -15.54 1.77
C ARG A 99 -7.59 -16.86 1.09
N GLY A 100 -6.35 -17.36 1.26
CA GLY A 100 -5.87 -18.60 0.68
C GLY A 100 -5.50 -18.55 -0.81
N ALA A 101 -5.66 -17.41 -1.50
CA ALA A 101 -5.23 -17.30 -2.89
C ALA A 101 -3.69 -17.24 -3.00
N PRO A 102 -3.10 -17.87 -4.02
CA PRO A 102 -1.67 -17.85 -4.23
C PRO A 102 -1.19 -16.47 -4.70
N LEU A 103 0.01 -16.10 -4.26
CA LEU A 103 0.74 -14.94 -4.77
C LEU A 103 1.58 -15.35 -5.98
N THR A 104 1.52 -14.54 -7.04
CA THR A 104 2.32 -14.72 -8.25
C THR A 104 3.02 -13.42 -8.63
N PRO A 105 4.17 -13.47 -9.33
CA PRO A 105 4.76 -12.28 -9.92
C PRO A 105 3.78 -11.63 -10.92
N ILE A 106 3.51 -10.34 -10.76
CA ILE A 106 2.60 -9.58 -11.64
C ILE A 106 3.32 -8.52 -12.47
N ALA A 107 4.44 -7.99 -11.98
CA ALA A 107 5.25 -7.01 -12.70
C ALA A 107 6.71 -7.08 -12.28
N ARG A 108 7.60 -6.75 -13.19
CA ARG A 108 9.03 -6.62 -12.93
C ARG A 108 9.53 -5.26 -13.42
N LEU A 109 10.11 -4.48 -12.51
CA LEU A 109 10.58 -3.12 -12.79
C LEU A 109 12.08 -3.04 -12.54
N ARG A 110 12.82 -2.38 -13.46
CA ARG A 110 14.19 -1.97 -13.25
C ARG A 110 14.22 -0.46 -13.06
N THR A 111 14.72 -0.02 -11.91
CA THR A 111 14.75 1.39 -11.53
C THR A 111 16.20 1.86 -11.42
N ARG A 112 16.51 2.99 -12.08
CA ARG A 112 17.68 3.80 -11.81
C ARG A 112 17.26 4.98 -10.98
N ARG A 113 17.85 5.10 -9.79
CA ARG A 113 17.56 6.15 -8.81
C ARG A 113 18.75 7.07 -8.69
N GLU A 114 18.53 8.36 -8.84
CA GLU A 114 19.48 9.43 -8.62
C GLU A 114 18.82 10.53 -7.79
N GLY A 115 19.59 11.31 -7.05
CA GLY A 115 19.01 12.37 -6.25
C GLY A 115 19.97 12.99 -5.25
N ILE A 116 19.39 13.66 -4.28
CA ILE A 116 20.12 14.36 -3.20
C ILE A 116 19.44 14.07 -1.86
N ARG A 117 20.23 14.20 -0.79
CA ARG A 117 19.71 14.22 0.57
C ARG A 117 19.88 15.64 1.10
N ALA A 118 18.78 16.32 1.41
CA ALA A 118 18.74 17.68 1.85
C ALA A 118 17.67 17.89 2.93
N ASP A 119 17.95 18.68 3.95
CA ASP A 119 16.98 19.11 4.97
C ASP A 119 16.21 17.95 5.67
N GLY A 120 16.86 16.80 5.87
CA GLY A 120 16.21 15.63 6.47
C GLY A 120 15.26 14.88 5.54
N ALA A 121 15.30 15.15 4.23
CA ALA A 121 14.55 14.43 3.21
C ALA A 121 15.49 13.84 2.15
N GLU A 122 15.04 12.77 1.49
CA GLU A 122 15.63 12.24 0.28
C GLU A 122 14.77 12.65 -0.91
N ILE A 123 15.38 13.33 -1.87
CA ILE A 123 14.74 13.81 -3.09
C ILE A 123 15.32 13.01 -4.23
N VAL A 124 14.52 12.16 -4.84
CA VAL A 124 15.01 11.19 -5.84
C VAL A 124 14.23 11.27 -7.14
N HIS A 125 14.96 11.12 -8.22
CA HIS A 125 14.42 10.90 -9.56
C HIS A 125 14.64 9.43 -9.93
N ASP A 126 13.55 8.73 -10.13
CA ASP A 126 13.52 7.33 -10.54
C ASP A 126 13.19 7.22 -12.02
N THR A 127 14.14 6.72 -12.83
CA THR A 127 13.84 6.27 -14.18
C THR A 127 13.50 4.78 -14.14
N VAL A 128 12.23 4.48 -14.42
CA VAL A 128 11.64 3.14 -14.29
C VAL A 128 11.45 2.50 -15.65
N ALA A 129 11.96 1.28 -15.83
CA ALA A 129 11.71 0.44 -16.98
C ALA A 129 10.87 -0.78 -16.59
N VAL A 130 9.73 -0.95 -17.23
CA VAL A 130 8.87 -2.13 -17.10
C VAL A 130 9.45 -3.24 -17.95
N LEU A 131 9.62 -4.42 -17.36
CA LEU A 131 10.26 -5.57 -17.99
C LEU A 131 9.27 -6.69 -18.25
N ASP A 132 9.21 -7.14 -19.50
CA ASP A 132 8.68 -8.44 -19.87
C ASP A 132 9.90 -9.36 -20.15
N HIS A 133 10.17 -10.30 -19.22
CA HIS A 133 11.41 -11.07 -19.15
C HIS A 133 12.64 -10.15 -19.09
N GLN A 134 13.36 -10.00 -20.21
CA GLN A 134 14.51 -9.09 -20.32
C GLN A 134 14.23 -7.87 -21.22
N ARG A 135 13.10 -7.85 -21.90
CA ARG A 135 12.71 -6.77 -22.82
C ARG A 135 12.06 -5.63 -22.04
N VAL A 136 12.47 -4.40 -22.35
CA VAL A 136 11.78 -3.20 -21.84
C VAL A 136 10.54 -2.95 -22.69
N THR A 137 9.38 -2.95 -22.07
CA THR A 137 8.07 -2.71 -22.72
C THR A 137 7.59 -1.27 -22.57
N ARG A 138 7.93 -0.63 -21.43
CA ARG A 138 7.51 0.73 -21.12
C ARG A 138 8.58 1.41 -20.26
N ARG A 139 8.61 2.75 -20.28
CA ARG A 139 9.39 3.59 -19.37
C ARG A 139 8.55 4.70 -18.83
N PHE A 140 8.83 5.12 -17.61
CA PHE A 140 8.29 6.32 -16.99
C PHE A 140 9.26 6.84 -15.94
N ASP A 141 9.11 8.10 -15.59
CA ASP A 141 9.92 8.77 -14.58
C ASP A 141 9.05 9.19 -13.42
N GLU A 142 9.60 9.17 -12.21
CA GLU A 142 8.94 9.58 -10.99
C GLU A 142 9.92 10.38 -10.14
N LEU A 143 9.45 11.52 -9.63
CA LEU A 143 10.18 12.34 -8.66
C LEU A 143 9.53 12.11 -7.30
N GLU A 144 10.31 11.60 -6.34
CA GLU A 144 9.83 11.33 -4.98
C GLU A 144 10.58 12.22 -3.98
N VAL A 145 9.85 12.73 -2.99
CA VAL A 145 10.41 13.37 -1.81
C VAL A 145 10.00 12.55 -0.62
N GLU A 146 10.93 11.87 -0.01
CA GLU A 146 10.74 11.04 1.18
C GLU A 146 11.32 11.73 2.41
N LEU A 147 10.51 11.89 3.44
CA LEU A 147 10.94 12.47 4.70
C LEU A 147 11.66 11.40 5.52
N LEU A 148 12.97 11.61 5.78
CA LEU A 148 13.78 10.72 6.61
C LEU A 148 13.77 11.15 8.08
N ASP A 149 13.94 12.46 8.30
CA ASP A 149 13.96 13.08 9.62
C ASP A 149 13.43 14.51 9.48
N GLY A 150 12.40 14.86 10.23
CA GLY A 150 11.81 16.19 10.13
C GLY A 150 10.27 16.15 10.21
N ASP A 151 9.68 17.26 9.81
CA ASP A 151 8.24 17.48 9.91
C ASP A 151 7.57 17.72 8.53
N GLU A 152 6.25 17.71 8.54
CA GLU A 152 5.39 18.00 7.40
C GLU A 152 5.67 19.39 6.76
N ARG A 153 6.22 20.34 7.51
CA ARG A 153 6.54 21.67 6.98
C ARG A 153 7.75 21.60 6.06
N THR A 154 8.73 20.75 6.42
CA THR A 154 9.89 20.46 5.58
C THR A 154 9.45 19.85 4.26
N LEU A 155 8.61 18.82 4.30
CA LEU A 155 8.07 18.16 3.10
C LEU A 155 7.37 19.17 2.18
N ARG A 156 6.45 19.99 2.73
CA ARG A 156 5.74 21.02 1.97
C ARG A 156 6.66 22.11 1.42
N ARG A 157 7.72 22.47 2.13
CA ARG A 157 8.71 23.47 1.66
C ARG A 157 9.49 22.94 0.46
N ILE A 158 9.96 21.70 0.53
CA ILE A 158 10.67 21.03 -0.57
C ILE A 158 9.75 20.88 -1.77
N GLU A 159 8.54 20.34 -1.58
CA GLU A 159 7.53 20.22 -2.63
C GLU A 159 7.30 21.54 -3.35
N LYS A 160 7.10 22.63 -2.60
CA LYS A 160 6.90 23.96 -3.18
C LYS A 160 8.12 24.45 -3.98
N ALA A 161 9.34 24.14 -3.56
CA ALA A 161 10.55 24.47 -4.28
C ALA A 161 10.66 23.70 -5.61
N LEU A 162 10.36 22.40 -5.59
CA LEU A 162 10.36 21.55 -6.76
C LEU A 162 9.29 21.97 -7.78
N ARG A 163 8.08 22.31 -7.32
CA ARG A 163 7.01 22.83 -8.18
C ARG A 163 7.39 24.15 -8.85
N ARG A 164 8.08 25.04 -8.14
CA ARG A 164 8.61 26.30 -8.74
C ARG A 164 9.69 26.04 -9.78
N ALA A 165 10.42 24.96 -9.66
CA ALA A 165 11.43 24.50 -10.61
C ALA A 165 10.85 23.71 -11.80
N GLY A 166 9.50 23.64 -11.93
CA GLY A 166 8.84 23.00 -13.05
C GLY A 166 8.35 21.58 -12.79
N ALA A 167 8.40 21.08 -11.54
CA ALA A 167 7.76 19.81 -11.21
C ALA A 167 6.24 19.96 -11.22
N GLY A 168 5.57 19.07 -11.94
CA GLY A 168 4.11 18.96 -12.00
C GLY A 168 3.56 17.93 -11.02
N ASP A 169 2.22 17.75 -11.08
CA ASP A 169 1.57 16.69 -10.32
C ASP A 169 2.08 15.32 -10.77
N GLY A 170 2.54 14.56 -9.80
CA GLY A 170 3.00 13.20 -9.99
C GLY A 170 1.84 12.19 -9.97
N GLU A 171 2.14 11.00 -10.42
CA GLU A 171 1.24 9.87 -10.24
C GLU A 171 1.29 9.42 -8.78
N THR A 172 0.18 9.52 -8.08
CA THR A 172 0.09 9.15 -6.66
C THR A 172 0.00 7.65 -6.45
N ARG A 173 -0.41 6.91 -7.48
CA ARG A 173 -0.49 5.45 -7.42
C ARG A 173 0.91 4.82 -7.28
N PRO A 174 1.03 3.65 -6.65
CA PRO A 174 2.28 2.90 -6.63
C PRO A 174 2.82 2.60 -8.03
N LYS A 175 4.15 2.53 -8.18
CA LYS A 175 4.83 2.24 -9.45
C LYS A 175 4.29 1.02 -10.19
N VAL A 176 3.88 -0.01 -9.47
CA VAL A 176 3.29 -1.22 -10.07
C VAL A 176 1.95 -0.94 -10.75
N PHE A 177 1.15 -0.01 -10.24
CA PHE A 177 -0.14 0.34 -10.86
C PHE A 177 0.07 1.10 -12.15
N GLN A 178 1.05 2.02 -12.16
CA GLN A 178 1.46 2.68 -13.39
C GLN A 178 2.00 1.69 -14.43
N ALA A 179 2.82 0.73 -13.97
CA ALA A 179 3.43 -0.28 -14.85
C ALA A 179 2.39 -1.19 -15.52
N LEU A 180 1.33 -1.55 -14.81
CA LEU A 180 0.26 -2.44 -15.27
C LEU A 180 -0.96 -1.70 -15.82
N ASP A 181 -0.93 -0.36 -15.78
CA ASP A 181 -2.07 0.51 -16.14
C ASP A 181 -3.36 0.17 -15.36
N LEU A 182 -3.18 -0.15 -14.06
CA LEU A 182 -4.30 -0.52 -13.20
C LEU A 182 -4.92 0.74 -12.60
N ASP A 183 -6.21 0.90 -12.79
CA ASP A 183 -7.02 1.93 -12.13
C ASP A 183 -8.19 1.30 -11.37
N PHE A 184 -7.95 1.02 -10.09
CA PHE A 184 -9.00 0.48 -9.22
C PHE A 184 -9.89 1.56 -8.61
N GLN A 185 -9.63 2.85 -8.84
CA GLN A 185 -10.54 3.90 -8.40
C GLN A 185 -11.80 3.90 -9.26
N ALA A 186 -11.65 3.69 -10.57
CA ALA A 186 -12.78 3.54 -11.49
C ALA A 186 -13.64 2.28 -11.17
N GLU A 187 -13.02 1.22 -10.66
CA GLU A 187 -13.73 0.00 -10.26
C GLU A 187 -14.44 0.11 -8.90
N ARG A 188 -14.11 1.14 -8.12
CA ARG A 188 -14.85 1.54 -6.92
C ARG A 188 -16.06 2.42 -7.25
N GLU A 189 -16.53 2.41 -8.50
CA GLU A 189 -17.83 3.00 -8.79
C GLU A 189 -18.81 2.48 -7.76
N GLU A 190 -19.19 3.38 -6.85
CA GLU A 190 -20.25 3.10 -5.93
C GLU A 190 -21.45 2.68 -6.78
N PRO A 191 -22.04 1.50 -6.52
CA PRO A 191 -23.28 1.17 -7.19
C PRO A 191 -24.20 2.37 -6.98
N ALA A 192 -24.77 2.87 -8.07
CA ALA A 192 -25.66 4.04 -8.07
C ALA A 192 -26.44 4.06 -6.77
N GLU A 193 -26.42 5.20 -6.04
CA GLU A 193 -26.95 5.33 -4.68
C GLU A 193 -28.26 4.56 -4.52
N ASP A 194 -28.14 3.32 -4.07
CA ASP A 194 -29.30 2.53 -3.72
C ASP A 194 -29.74 2.97 -2.33
N SER A 195 -30.60 4.00 -2.28
CA SER A 195 -31.15 4.55 -1.07
C SER A 195 -32.15 3.63 -0.37
N SER A 196 -32.36 2.41 -0.89
CA SER A 196 -33.14 1.39 -0.20
C SER A 196 -32.47 0.94 1.11
N ALA A 197 -33.26 0.40 2.03
CA ALA A 197 -32.72 -0.19 3.26
C ALA A 197 -31.66 -1.26 2.98
N GLY A 198 -31.83 -2.06 1.90
CA GLY A 198 -30.87 -3.08 1.47
C GLY A 198 -29.57 -2.46 0.95
N GLY A 199 -29.66 -1.38 0.18
CA GLY A 199 -28.49 -0.63 -0.33
C GLY A 199 -27.70 -0.01 0.82
N THR A 200 -28.37 0.69 1.72
CA THR A 200 -27.76 1.28 2.92
C THR A 200 -27.07 0.22 3.78
N LEU A 201 -27.72 -0.91 4.04
CA LEU A 201 -27.13 -2.02 4.78
C LEU A 201 -25.88 -2.55 4.10
N ARG A 202 -25.93 -2.72 2.78
CA ARG A 202 -24.79 -3.21 1.98
C ARG A 202 -23.59 -2.29 2.09
N THR A 203 -23.80 -0.98 2.01
CA THR A 203 -22.76 0.04 2.16
C THR A 203 -22.08 -0.07 3.52
N HIS A 204 -22.86 -0.10 4.61
CA HIS A 204 -22.31 -0.23 5.95
C HIS A 204 -21.59 -1.56 6.20
N LEU A 205 -22.09 -2.67 5.67
CA LEU A 205 -21.39 -3.95 5.77
C LEU A 205 -20.05 -3.92 5.04
N ARG A 206 -19.98 -3.32 3.84
CA ARG A 206 -18.73 -3.15 3.08
C ARG A 206 -17.73 -2.27 3.84
N GLU A 207 -18.15 -1.11 4.31
CA GLU A 207 -17.29 -0.22 5.09
C GLU A 207 -16.64 -0.92 6.29
N GLN A 208 -17.42 -1.69 7.04
CA GLN A 208 -16.87 -2.39 8.20
C GLN A 208 -15.99 -3.58 7.80
N ALA A 209 -16.32 -4.30 6.73
CA ALA A 209 -15.46 -5.36 6.19
C ALA A 209 -14.11 -4.79 5.70
N ASP A 210 -14.14 -3.63 5.04
CA ASP A 210 -12.95 -2.92 4.61
C ASP A 210 -12.07 -2.49 5.79
N ARG A 211 -12.70 -2.01 6.89
CA ARG A 211 -11.98 -1.68 8.12
C ARG A 211 -11.34 -2.90 8.79
N VAL A 212 -12.03 -4.04 8.84
CA VAL A 212 -11.44 -5.28 9.35
C VAL A 212 -10.19 -5.64 8.55
N LEU A 213 -10.25 -5.59 7.21
CA LEU A 213 -9.11 -5.89 6.35
C LEU A 213 -7.99 -4.86 6.46
N ALA A 214 -8.31 -3.57 6.64
CA ALA A 214 -7.32 -2.52 6.79
C ALA A 214 -6.49 -2.69 8.08
N HIS A 215 -7.15 -3.10 9.18
CA HIS A 215 -6.51 -3.24 10.49
C HIS A 215 -6.00 -4.66 10.79
N ASP A 216 -6.27 -5.67 9.93
CA ASP A 216 -5.80 -7.05 10.15
C ASP A 216 -4.26 -7.16 10.18
N PRO A 217 -3.51 -6.55 9.24
CA PRO A 217 -2.04 -6.61 9.28
C PRO A 217 -1.43 -5.97 10.53
N GLY A 218 -1.89 -4.78 10.92
CA GLY A 218 -1.41 -4.07 12.11
C GLY A 218 -1.75 -4.82 13.40
N THR A 219 -2.96 -5.41 13.48
CA THR A 219 -3.36 -6.26 14.60
C THR A 219 -2.46 -7.50 14.74
N ARG A 220 -2.06 -8.12 13.61
CA ARG A 220 -1.14 -9.28 13.63
C ARG A 220 0.29 -8.89 13.94
N LEU A 221 0.71 -7.70 13.52
CA LEU A 221 2.02 -7.13 13.83
C LEU A 221 2.13 -6.85 15.34
N GLY A 222 1.06 -6.35 15.95
CA GLY A 222 0.94 -6.18 17.40
C GLY A 222 1.77 -5.03 17.97
N THR A 223 2.27 -4.11 17.14
CA THR A 223 3.08 -2.96 17.55
C THR A 223 2.25 -1.73 17.91
N ASP A 224 1.01 -1.64 17.38
CA ASP A 224 0.09 -0.56 17.66
C ASP A 224 -1.24 -1.08 18.22
N VAL A 225 -1.59 -0.65 19.43
CA VAL A 225 -2.84 -1.03 20.11
C VAL A 225 -4.07 -0.46 19.42
N GLU A 226 -3.92 0.64 18.67
CA GLU A 226 -5.03 1.26 17.93
C GLU A 226 -5.51 0.35 16.80
N GLU A 227 -4.62 -0.36 16.12
CA GLU A 227 -4.97 -1.35 15.10
C GLU A 227 -5.91 -2.43 15.65
N LEU A 228 -5.58 -2.98 16.81
CA LEU A 228 -6.43 -3.94 17.52
C LEU A 228 -7.77 -3.31 17.91
N HIS A 229 -7.75 -2.08 18.42
CA HIS A 229 -8.96 -1.35 18.81
C HIS A 229 -9.90 -1.16 17.63
N GLN A 230 -9.41 -0.67 16.51
CA GLN A 230 -10.21 -0.43 15.31
C GLN A 230 -10.75 -1.74 14.70
N MET A 231 -9.97 -2.81 14.68
CA MET A 231 -10.44 -4.12 14.24
C MET A 231 -11.59 -4.65 15.11
N ARG A 232 -11.51 -4.48 16.43
CA ARG A 232 -12.58 -4.83 17.38
C ARG A 232 -13.86 -4.01 17.15
N VAL A 233 -13.69 -2.69 16.95
CA VAL A 233 -14.83 -1.80 16.66
C VAL A 233 -15.53 -2.21 15.37
N ALA A 234 -14.77 -2.46 14.29
CA ALA A 234 -15.31 -2.88 13.01
C ALA A 234 -16.03 -4.25 13.11
N THR A 235 -15.41 -5.24 13.76
CA THR A 235 -16.01 -6.56 14.01
C THR A 235 -17.34 -6.46 14.78
N ARG A 236 -17.39 -5.63 15.82
CA ARG A 236 -18.60 -5.39 16.60
C ARG A 236 -19.70 -4.73 15.77
N ARG A 237 -19.35 -3.73 14.95
CA ARG A 237 -20.29 -3.04 14.06
C ARG A 237 -20.84 -3.97 12.98
N LEU A 238 -20.01 -4.79 12.34
CA LEU A 238 -20.46 -5.82 11.40
C LEU A 238 -21.54 -6.71 12.02
N ARG A 239 -21.29 -7.22 13.22
CA ARG A 239 -22.27 -8.05 13.93
C ARG A 239 -23.57 -7.30 14.22
N ALA A 240 -23.48 -6.02 14.58
CA ALA A 240 -24.67 -5.19 14.84
C ALA A 240 -25.48 -4.97 13.56
N PHE A 241 -24.83 -4.67 12.43
CA PHE A 241 -25.51 -4.48 11.14
C PHE A 241 -26.15 -5.77 10.62
N LEU A 242 -25.47 -6.91 10.71
CA LEU A 242 -26.03 -8.21 10.35
C LEU A 242 -27.27 -8.54 11.20
N ARG A 243 -27.27 -8.18 12.49
CA ARG A 243 -28.43 -8.37 13.35
C ARG A 243 -29.58 -7.42 13.02
N ALA A 244 -29.27 -6.13 12.79
CA ALA A 244 -30.29 -5.12 12.47
C ALA A 244 -30.94 -5.38 11.10
N GLY A 245 -30.15 -5.85 10.13
CA GLY A 245 -30.60 -6.15 8.77
C GLY A 245 -31.10 -7.56 8.56
N ARG A 246 -31.35 -8.37 9.60
CA ARG A 246 -31.70 -9.79 9.50
C ARG A 246 -32.86 -10.07 8.54
N ASP A 247 -33.85 -9.19 8.48
CA ASP A 247 -35.04 -9.35 7.64
C ASP A 247 -34.76 -9.04 6.15
N LEU A 248 -33.58 -8.50 5.84
CA LEU A 248 -33.08 -8.16 4.49
C LEU A 248 -31.98 -9.12 4.00
N LEU A 249 -31.56 -10.06 4.84
CA LEU A 249 -30.44 -10.96 4.57
C LEU A 249 -30.90 -12.41 4.53
N ASP A 250 -30.24 -13.21 3.72
CA ASP A 250 -30.39 -14.66 3.76
C ASP A 250 -29.84 -15.21 5.09
N PRO A 251 -30.68 -15.84 5.94
CA PRO A 251 -30.25 -16.38 7.23
C PRO A 251 -29.16 -17.47 7.07
N LEU A 252 -29.19 -18.24 5.99
CA LEU A 252 -28.21 -19.30 5.74
C LEU A 252 -26.80 -18.75 5.53
N TRP A 253 -26.70 -17.50 5.08
CA TRP A 253 -25.43 -16.80 4.96
C TRP A 253 -25.10 -15.94 6.19
N ALA A 254 -26.09 -15.21 6.71
CA ALA A 254 -25.86 -14.19 7.73
C ALA A 254 -25.56 -14.78 9.12
N GLU A 255 -26.25 -15.84 9.52
CA GLU A 255 -26.08 -16.43 10.86
C GLU A 255 -24.68 -17.09 11.03
N PRO A 256 -24.17 -17.92 10.11
CA PRO A 256 -22.81 -18.44 10.22
C PRO A 256 -21.76 -17.32 10.30
N LEU A 257 -21.90 -16.29 9.49
CA LEU A 257 -20.97 -15.15 9.51
C LEU A 257 -21.00 -14.40 10.87
N ARG A 258 -22.18 -14.24 11.47
CA ARG A 258 -22.31 -13.65 12.81
C ARG A 258 -21.61 -14.47 13.89
N GLU A 259 -21.66 -15.80 13.80
CA GLU A 259 -20.97 -16.69 14.72
C GLU A 259 -19.44 -16.57 14.57
N GLU A 260 -18.94 -16.56 13.34
CA GLU A 260 -17.51 -16.35 13.05
C GLU A 260 -17.02 -14.99 13.59
N LEU A 261 -17.78 -13.93 13.35
CA LEU A 261 -17.46 -12.61 13.87
C LEU A 261 -17.57 -12.55 15.41
N ARG A 262 -18.43 -13.36 16.04
CA ARG A 262 -18.47 -13.47 17.49
C ARG A 262 -17.21 -14.12 18.04
N TRP A 263 -16.79 -15.24 17.39
CA TRP A 263 -15.55 -15.90 17.73
C TRP A 263 -14.35 -14.96 17.56
N LEU A 264 -14.26 -14.29 16.40
CA LEU A 264 -13.19 -13.30 16.14
C LEU A 264 -13.16 -12.21 17.21
N GLY A 265 -14.32 -11.63 17.55
CA GLY A 265 -14.42 -10.62 18.61
C GLY A 265 -13.95 -11.13 19.97
N GLY A 266 -14.18 -12.40 20.29
CA GLY A 266 -13.64 -13.04 21.50
C GLY A 266 -12.15 -13.26 21.46
N ALA A 267 -11.61 -13.68 20.29
CA ALA A 267 -10.17 -13.87 20.08
C ALA A 267 -9.36 -12.56 20.15
N LEU A 268 -9.96 -11.45 19.73
CA LEU A 268 -9.35 -10.11 19.83
C LEU A 268 -9.32 -9.57 21.28
N GLY A 269 -9.91 -10.28 22.24
CA GLY A 269 -9.92 -9.93 23.66
C GLY A 269 -11.05 -9.00 24.09
N PRO A 270 -11.18 -8.73 25.41
CA PRO A 270 -12.22 -7.90 25.99
C PRO A 270 -12.10 -6.41 25.64
#